data_d9ff0a07d9ceef2e282dcbd65a7d337c
#
_entry.id   d9ff0a07d9ceef2e282dcbd65a7d337c
#
_cell.length_a   1.000
_cell.length_b   1.000
_cell.length_c   1.000
_cell.angle_alpha   90.00
_cell.angle_beta   90.00
_cell.angle_gamma   90.00
#
_symmetry.space_group_name_H-M   'P 1'
#
loop_
_entity.id
_entity.type
_entity.pdbx_description
1 polymer ?
#
loop_
_entity_poly.entity_id
_entity_poly.type
_entity_poly.pdbx_seq_one_letter_code
_entity_poly.pdbx_strand_id
1 'polypeptide(L)'
;NASMFSDPDDAVDFIVDKINQPANSARFQKLMFAGMSVEEITNTIALGGFTGGVMTPDVAEIIKPPIAMVLINMALEADIPVKIFSGDTNIDEASGMDDDTTMRMMADRNPQQLNAILQEVAAEQEHRKGNNAKVIEGQESQGGFMDMPQQEQIREEA
;
A
#
# COMPACT_ATOMS: atom_id res chain seq x y z
N ASN A 1 -9.15 -17.33 -27.01
CA ASN A 1 -9.22 -18.46 -26.07
C ASN A 1 -10.44 -18.23 -25.18
N ALA A 2 -11.33 -19.23 -25.13
CA ALA A 2 -12.46 -19.22 -24.20
C ALA A 2 -11.92 -19.21 -22.77
N SER A 3 -12.54 -18.40 -21.89
CA SER A 3 -12.22 -18.41 -20.46
C SER A 3 -12.52 -19.80 -19.87
N MET A 4 -11.76 -20.20 -18.86
CA MET A 4 -11.91 -21.50 -18.19
C MET A 4 -13.25 -21.57 -17.44
N PHE A 5 -13.60 -20.46 -16.76
CA PHE A 5 -14.86 -20.33 -16.02
C PHE A 5 -15.72 -19.21 -16.56
N SER A 6 -16.96 -19.55 -16.91
CA SER A 6 -18.05 -18.63 -17.26
C SER A 6 -19.12 -18.56 -16.18
N ASP A 7 -19.10 -19.51 -15.25
CA ASP A 7 -19.96 -19.55 -14.07
C ASP A 7 -19.21 -18.92 -12.88
N PRO A 8 -19.78 -17.92 -12.18
CA PRO A 8 -19.16 -17.30 -11.02
C PRO A 8 -18.93 -18.27 -9.86
N ASP A 9 -19.83 -19.21 -9.61
CA ASP A 9 -19.73 -20.15 -8.49
C ASP A 9 -18.52 -21.08 -8.68
N ASP A 10 -18.34 -21.63 -9.87
CA ASP A 10 -17.18 -22.45 -10.23
C ASP A 10 -15.86 -21.66 -10.10
N ALA A 11 -15.90 -20.38 -10.49
CA ALA A 11 -14.73 -19.49 -10.36
C ALA A 11 -14.40 -19.19 -8.90
N VAL A 12 -15.41 -18.96 -8.05
CA VAL A 12 -15.22 -18.75 -6.61
C VAL A 12 -14.61 -20.00 -5.97
N ASP A 13 -15.17 -21.17 -6.21
CA ASP A 13 -14.68 -22.42 -5.66
C ASP A 13 -13.21 -22.66 -6.04
N PHE A 14 -12.86 -22.47 -7.29
CA PHE A 14 -11.49 -22.59 -7.77
C PHE A 14 -10.54 -21.61 -7.06
N ILE A 15 -10.92 -20.35 -6.93
CA ILE A 15 -10.09 -19.31 -6.29
C ILE A 15 -9.95 -19.58 -4.79
N VAL A 16 -11.04 -19.95 -4.12
CA VAL A 16 -11.03 -20.28 -2.68
C VAL A 16 -10.11 -21.47 -2.40
N ASP A 17 -10.18 -22.52 -3.21
CA ASP A 17 -9.26 -23.65 -3.11
C ASP A 17 -7.79 -23.22 -3.25
N LYS A 18 -7.51 -22.29 -4.17
CA LYS A 18 -6.16 -21.73 -4.35
C LYS A 18 -5.71 -20.89 -3.16
N ILE A 19 -6.60 -20.04 -2.63
CA ILE A 19 -6.32 -19.19 -1.45
C ILE A 19 -6.02 -20.05 -0.23
N ASN A 20 -6.78 -21.13 -0.03
CA ASN A 20 -6.67 -22.02 1.14
C ASN A 20 -5.44 -22.95 1.09
N GLN A 21 -4.74 -23.04 -0.02
CA GLN A 21 -3.47 -23.78 -0.05
C GLN A 21 -2.47 -23.17 0.96
N PRO A 22 -1.77 -23.96 1.78
CA PRO A 22 -0.96 -23.46 2.89
C PRO A 22 0.07 -22.38 2.48
N ALA A 23 0.71 -22.56 1.32
CA ALA A 23 1.68 -21.60 0.80
C ALA A 23 1.04 -20.26 0.39
N ASN A 24 -0.15 -20.31 -0.21
CA ASN A 24 -0.89 -19.11 -0.65
C ASN A 24 -1.54 -18.41 0.55
N SER A 25 -2.15 -19.17 1.45
CA SER A 25 -2.72 -18.64 2.69
C SER A 25 -1.67 -17.85 3.49
N ALA A 26 -0.49 -18.42 3.70
CA ALA A 26 0.60 -17.74 4.38
C ALA A 26 1.05 -16.45 3.64
N ARG A 27 1.02 -16.46 2.30
CA ARG A 27 1.36 -15.28 1.49
C ARG A 27 0.32 -14.18 1.65
N PHE A 28 -0.98 -14.50 1.58
CA PHE A 28 -2.05 -13.51 1.76
C PHE A 28 -2.06 -12.94 3.17
N GLN A 29 -1.84 -13.76 4.20
CA GLN A 29 -1.68 -13.29 5.57
C GLN A 29 -0.53 -12.30 5.71
N LYS A 30 0.62 -12.55 5.07
CA LYS A 30 1.75 -11.63 5.07
C LYS A 30 1.44 -10.31 4.37
N LEU A 31 0.71 -10.34 3.25
CA LEU A 31 0.30 -9.13 2.53
C LEU A 31 -0.64 -8.27 3.38
N MET A 32 -1.65 -8.88 4.01
CA MET A 32 -2.57 -8.18 4.91
C MET A 32 -1.85 -7.64 6.15
N PHE A 33 -0.95 -8.40 6.72
CA PHE A 33 -0.13 -7.97 7.85
C PHE A 33 0.80 -6.79 7.48
N ALA A 34 1.28 -6.74 6.25
CA ALA A 34 2.07 -5.63 5.71
C ALA A 34 1.24 -4.37 5.39
N GLY A 35 -0.09 -4.41 5.61
CA GLY A 35 -0.99 -3.27 5.44
C GLY A 35 -1.67 -3.18 4.07
N MET A 36 -1.53 -4.22 3.22
CA MET A 36 -2.31 -4.29 1.98
C MET A 36 -3.78 -4.52 2.30
N SER A 37 -4.67 -3.73 1.69
CA SER A 37 -6.11 -3.85 1.93
C SER A 37 -6.69 -5.10 1.27
N VAL A 38 -7.80 -5.59 1.82
CA VAL A 38 -8.57 -6.69 1.23
C VAL A 38 -9.03 -6.32 -0.18
N GLU A 39 -9.42 -5.07 -0.40
CA GLU A 39 -9.81 -4.55 -1.71
C GLU A 39 -8.68 -4.69 -2.75
N GLU A 40 -7.46 -4.26 -2.40
CA GLU A 40 -6.29 -4.37 -3.30
C GLU A 40 -5.96 -5.81 -3.65
N ILE A 41 -5.97 -6.70 -2.66
CA ILE A 41 -5.71 -8.13 -2.86
C ILE A 41 -6.80 -8.73 -3.75
N THR A 42 -8.07 -8.44 -3.47
CA THR A 42 -9.21 -8.96 -4.23
C THR A 42 -9.18 -8.47 -5.68
N ASN A 43 -8.91 -7.18 -5.90
CA ASN A 43 -8.77 -6.61 -7.23
C ASN A 43 -7.60 -7.25 -8.01
N THR A 44 -6.49 -7.52 -7.34
CA THR A 44 -5.33 -8.20 -7.94
C THR A 44 -5.68 -9.64 -8.35
N ILE A 45 -6.40 -10.38 -7.52
CA ILE A 45 -6.87 -11.74 -7.83
C ILE A 45 -7.81 -11.72 -9.04
N ALA A 46 -8.81 -10.83 -9.04
CA ALA A 46 -9.78 -10.70 -10.12
C ALA A 46 -9.12 -10.32 -11.45
N LEU A 47 -8.22 -9.32 -11.43
CA LEU A 47 -7.46 -8.90 -12.60
C LEU A 47 -6.54 -10.02 -13.12
N GLY A 48 -5.84 -10.71 -12.21
CA GLY A 48 -4.98 -11.84 -12.55
C GLY A 48 -5.75 -13.00 -13.18
N GLY A 49 -6.93 -13.32 -12.65
CA GLY A 49 -7.82 -14.33 -13.21
C GLY A 49 -8.34 -13.98 -14.61
N PHE A 50 -8.74 -12.74 -14.81
CA PHE A 50 -9.16 -12.23 -16.12
C PHE A 50 -8.00 -12.21 -17.12
N THR A 51 -6.89 -11.60 -16.81
CA THR A 51 -5.73 -11.48 -17.72
C THR A 51 -5.08 -12.82 -18.01
N GLY A 52 -5.15 -13.76 -17.08
CA GLY A 52 -4.71 -15.14 -17.24
C GLY A 52 -5.67 -16.02 -18.05
N GLY A 53 -6.83 -15.50 -18.48
CA GLY A 53 -7.83 -16.25 -19.24
C GLY A 53 -8.58 -17.30 -18.40
N VAL A 54 -8.52 -17.20 -17.07
CA VAL A 54 -9.21 -18.11 -16.15
C VAL A 54 -10.71 -17.82 -16.15
N MET A 55 -11.09 -16.54 -16.18
CA MET A 55 -12.48 -16.10 -16.11
C MET A 55 -12.77 -14.93 -17.06
N THR A 56 -14.06 -14.69 -17.31
CA THR A 56 -14.52 -13.50 -18.04
C THR A 56 -14.42 -12.24 -17.20
N PRO A 57 -14.42 -11.03 -17.79
CA PRO A 57 -14.43 -9.77 -17.04
C PRO A 57 -15.62 -9.67 -16.07
N ASP A 58 -16.81 -10.10 -16.51
CA ASP A 58 -18.03 -10.05 -15.69
C ASP A 58 -17.92 -10.97 -14.49
N VAL A 59 -17.41 -12.18 -14.67
CA VAL A 59 -17.15 -13.12 -13.59
C VAL A 59 -16.11 -12.55 -12.62
N ALA A 60 -15.04 -11.91 -13.12
CA ALA A 60 -14.02 -11.28 -12.30
C ALA A 60 -14.58 -10.20 -11.37
N GLU A 61 -15.60 -9.45 -11.80
CA GLU A 61 -16.29 -8.48 -10.94
C GLU A 61 -17.21 -9.15 -9.91
N ILE A 62 -17.97 -10.16 -10.33
CA ILE A 62 -18.95 -10.85 -9.47
C ILE A 62 -18.29 -11.60 -8.32
N ILE A 63 -17.10 -12.16 -8.52
CA ILE A 63 -16.38 -12.93 -7.49
C ILE A 63 -15.73 -12.08 -6.40
N LYS A 64 -15.57 -10.77 -6.60
CA LYS A 64 -14.87 -9.91 -5.64
C LYS A 64 -15.45 -9.94 -4.22
N PRO A 65 -16.79 -9.78 -4.02
CA PRO A 65 -17.35 -9.83 -2.67
C PRO A 65 -17.11 -11.16 -1.92
N PRO A 66 -17.39 -12.34 -2.50
CA PRO A 66 -17.13 -13.59 -1.79
C PRO A 66 -15.64 -13.83 -1.50
N ILE A 67 -14.74 -13.45 -2.41
CA ILE A 67 -13.30 -13.57 -2.18
C ILE A 67 -12.84 -12.62 -1.06
N ALA A 68 -13.36 -11.38 -1.01
CA ALA A 68 -13.09 -10.45 0.07
C ALA A 68 -13.49 -11.03 1.44
N MET A 69 -14.64 -11.69 1.53
CA MET A 69 -15.10 -12.34 2.76
C MET A 69 -14.17 -13.47 3.20
N VAL A 70 -13.67 -14.27 2.28
CA VAL A 70 -12.68 -15.33 2.58
C VAL A 70 -11.39 -14.74 3.16
N LEU A 71 -10.89 -13.65 2.57
CA LEU A 71 -9.68 -12.97 3.05
C LEU A 71 -9.90 -12.34 4.43
N ILE A 72 -11.05 -11.71 4.68
CA ILE A 72 -11.41 -11.16 5.98
C ILE A 72 -11.45 -12.26 7.04
N ASN A 73 -12.12 -13.38 6.77
CA ASN A 73 -12.18 -14.50 7.69
C ASN A 73 -10.79 -15.08 7.99
N MET A 74 -9.94 -15.22 6.96
CA MET A 74 -8.56 -15.67 7.12
C MET A 74 -7.76 -14.72 8.04
N ALA A 75 -7.93 -13.42 7.91
CA ALA A 75 -7.25 -12.45 8.77
C ALA A 75 -7.77 -12.51 10.21
N LEU A 76 -9.08 -12.64 10.41
CA LEU A 76 -9.68 -12.78 11.74
C LEU A 76 -9.20 -14.05 12.45
N GLU A 77 -9.15 -15.19 11.75
CA GLU A 77 -8.64 -16.45 12.31
C GLU A 77 -7.15 -16.39 12.69
N ALA A 78 -6.38 -15.56 11.99
CA ALA A 78 -4.95 -15.38 12.24
C ALA A 78 -4.62 -14.20 13.17
N ASP A 79 -5.62 -13.52 13.75
CA ASP A 79 -5.47 -12.29 14.54
C ASP A 79 -4.66 -11.20 13.82
N ILE A 80 -4.88 -11.07 12.52
CA ILE A 80 -4.23 -10.05 11.69
C ILE A 80 -5.16 -8.84 11.59
N PRO A 81 -4.67 -7.61 11.86
CA PRO A 81 -5.45 -6.39 11.63
C PRO A 81 -5.78 -6.25 10.14
N VAL A 82 -7.05 -6.10 9.84
CA VAL A 82 -7.55 -6.06 8.47
C VAL A 82 -7.85 -4.62 8.06
N LYS A 83 -7.23 -4.18 6.99
CA LYS A 83 -7.62 -2.99 6.24
C LYS A 83 -8.53 -3.42 5.09
N ILE A 84 -9.79 -2.96 5.08
CA ILE A 84 -10.77 -3.41 4.08
C ILE A 84 -10.63 -2.63 2.78
N PHE A 85 -10.55 -1.30 2.84
CA PHE A 85 -10.48 -0.41 1.67
C PHE A 85 -9.15 0.32 1.55
N SER A 86 -8.69 0.53 0.33
CA SER A 86 -7.43 1.25 0.04
C SER A 86 -7.48 2.73 0.40
N GLY A 87 -8.67 3.34 0.37
CA GLY A 87 -8.89 4.76 0.64
C GLY A 87 -9.04 5.14 2.10
N ASP A 88 -9.10 4.18 3.02
CA ASP A 88 -9.31 4.42 4.45
C ASP A 88 -8.03 4.90 5.15
N THR A 89 -7.53 6.06 4.74
CA THR A 89 -6.50 6.78 5.51
C THR A 89 -7.09 7.57 6.69
N ASN A 90 -8.42 7.56 6.86
CA ASN A 90 -9.16 8.24 7.91
C ASN A 90 -10.09 7.30 8.68
N ILE A 91 -9.66 6.07 8.97
CA ILE A 91 -10.28 5.36 10.08
C ILE A 91 -9.73 6.03 11.33
N ASP A 92 -10.65 6.65 12.10
CA ASP A 92 -10.35 7.28 13.39
C ASP A 92 -9.26 6.51 14.12
N GLU A 93 -8.24 7.22 14.60
CA GLU A 93 -7.11 6.70 15.39
C GLU A 93 -7.53 5.78 16.55
N ALA A 94 -8.84 5.67 16.81
CA ALA A 94 -9.43 4.84 17.87
C ALA A 94 -9.58 3.35 17.52
N SER A 95 -9.46 2.92 16.24
CA SER A 95 -9.59 1.51 15.85
C SER A 95 -8.36 0.95 15.13
N GLY A 96 -7.35 1.78 14.89
CA GLY A 96 -6.05 1.34 14.38
C GLY A 96 -5.23 0.66 15.48
N MET A 97 -4.61 -0.46 15.16
CA MET A 97 -3.58 -1.00 16.04
C MET A 97 -2.48 0.04 16.14
N ASP A 98 -2.15 0.46 17.37
CA ASP A 98 -1.03 1.35 17.67
C ASP A 98 0.25 0.86 17.00
N ASP A 99 1.04 1.78 16.44
CA ASP A 99 2.31 1.48 15.76
C ASP A 99 3.24 0.63 16.64
N ASP A 100 3.22 0.87 17.96
CA ASP A 100 4.00 0.11 18.93
C ASP A 100 3.52 -1.36 19.02
N THR A 101 2.23 -1.59 18.96
CA THR A 101 1.65 -2.95 18.95
C THR A 101 1.99 -3.67 17.63
N THR A 102 1.92 -2.97 16.51
CA THR A 102 2.30 -3.50 15.20
C THR A 102 3.79 -3.87 15.17
N MET A 103 4.66 -3.01 15.68
CA MET A 103 6.10 -3.29 15.78
C MET A 103 6.40 -4.49 16.69
N ARG A 104 5.70 -4.61 17.83
CA ARG A 104 5.87 -5.77 18.74
C ARG A 104 5.45 -7.07 18.06
N MET A 105 4.32 -7.09 17.35
CA MET A 105 3.89 -8.29 16.62
C MET A 105 4.86 -8.66 15.50
N MET A 106 5.45 -7.68 14.81
CA MET A 106 6.50 -7.93 13.82
C MET A 106 7.77 -8.49 14.45
N ALA A 107 8.19 -7.94 15.61
CA ALA A 107 9.36 -8.41 16.34
C ALA A 107 9.23 -9.86 16.78
N ASP A 108 8.04 -10.26 17.25
CA ASP A 108 7.79 -11.63 17.71
C ASP A 108 7.69 -12.64 16.56
N ARG A 109 7.10 -12.24 15.43
CA ARG A 109 6.85 -13.15 14.30
C ARG A 109 7.98 -13.23 13.28
N ASN A 110 8.65 -12.12 13.02
CA ASN A 110 9.76 -12.08 12.05
C ASN A 110 10.74 -10.94 12.34
N PRO A 111 11.63 -11.09 13.33
CA PRO A 111 12.57 -10.06 13.75
C PRO A 111 13.56 -9.64 12.65
N GLN A 112 13.90 -10.54 11.72
CA GLN A 112 14.80 -10.24 10.61
C GLN A 112 14.15 -9.28 9.60
N GLN A 113 12.87 -9.47 9.30
CA GLN A 113 12.12 -8.61 8.40
C GLN A 113 11.88 -7.22 9.02
N LEU A 114 11.58 -7.17 10.32
CA LEU A 114 11.46 -5.90 11.04
C LEU A 114 12.76 -5.09 11.00
N ASN A 115 13.90 -5.73 11.27
CA ASN A 115 15.20 -5.08 11.20
C ASN A 115 15.54 -4.55 9.81
N ALA A 116 15.21 -5.30 8.75
CA ALA A 116 15.40 -4.86 7.37
C ALA A 116 14.56 -3.61 7.06
N ILE A 117 13.29 -3.59 7.46
CA ILE A 117 12.39 -2.43 7.26
C ILE A 117 12.90 -1.21 8.05
N LEU A 118 13.32 -1.39 9.30
CA LEU A 118 13.83 -0.30 10.13
C LEU A 118 15.12 0.30 9.57
N GLN A 119 16.00 -0.51 8.99
CA GLN A 119 17.22 -0.03 8.33
C GLN A 119 16.90 0.75 7.05
N GLU A 120 15.94 0.29 6.26
CA GLU A 120 15.51 0.98 5.04
C GLU A 120 14.85 2.34 5.35
N VAL A 121 13.98 2.39 6.35
CA VAL A 121 13.35 3.63 6.83
C VAL A 121 14.38 4.61 7.37
N ALA A 122 15.36 4.14 8.14
CA ALA A 122 16.44 4.98 8.65
C ALA A 122 17.30 5.57 7.54
N ALA A 123 17.66 4.77 6.53
CA ALA A 123 18.43 5.21 5.37
C ALA A 123 17.65 6.26 4.55
N GLU A 124 16.35 6.08 4.38
CA GLU A 124 15.50 7.04 3.65
C GLU A 124 15.36 8.36 4.41
N GLN A 125 15.25 8.33 5.74
CA GLN A 125 15.20 9.54 6.57
C GLN A 125 16.51 10.34 6.50
N GLU A 126 17.65 9.68 6.50
CA GLU A 126 18.96 10.34 6.33
C GLU A 126 19.09 10.98 4.95
N HIS A 127 18.60 10.29 3.90
CA HIS A 127 18.61 10.83 2.54
C HIS A 127 17.73 12.08 2.41
N ARG A 128 16.56 12.08 3.04
CA ARG A 128 15.66 13.25 3.08
C ARG A 128 16.28 14.43 3.84
N LYS A 129 16.95 14.19 4.97
CA LYS A 129 17.66 15.23 5.73
C LYS A 129 18.80 15.82 4.90
N GLY A 130 19.57 15.00 4.20
CA GLY A 130 20.66 15.46 3.32
C GLY A 130 20.16 16.30 2.15
N ASN A 131 19.02 15.96 1.55
CA ASN A 131 18.43 16.73 0.47
C ASN A 131 17.84 18.07 0.96
N ASN A 132 17.20 18.10 2.12
CA ASN A 132 16.70 19.34 2.71
C ASN A 132 17.84 20.30 3.08
N ALA A 133 18.96 19.81 3.63
CA ALA A 133 20.13 20.63 3.91
C ALA A 133 20.71 21.25 2.63
N LYS A 134 20.81 20.51 1.54
CA LYS A 134 21.27 21.02 0.24
C LYS A 134 20.32 22.06 -0.36
N VAL A 135 19.02 21.93 -0.17
CA VAL A 135 18.02 22.92 -0.62
C VAL A 135 18.16 24.22 0.17
N ILE A 136 18.42 24.17 1.48
CA ILE A 136 18.62 25.34 2.31
C ILE A 136 19.93 26.06 1.95
N GLU A 137 21.04 25.33 1.74
CA GLU A 137 22.31 25.93 1.28
C GLU A 137 22.21 26.54 -0.13
N GLY A 138 21.42 25.93 -1.01
CA GLY A 138 21.15 26.48 -2.35
C GLY A 138 20.27 27.73 -2.35
N GLN A 139 19.45 27.95 -1.32
CA GLN A 139 18.62 29.15 -1.19
C GLN A 139 19.38 30.36 -0.60
N GLU A 140 20.40 30.13 0.23
CA GLU A 140 21.24 31.21 0.77
C GLU A 140 22.12 31.86 -0.31
N SER A 141 22.40 31.19 -1.42
CA SER A 141 23.22 31.73 -2.52
C SER A 141 22.41 32.45 -3.64
N GLN A 142 21.11 32.33 -3.62
CA GLN A 142 20.24 33.14 -4.51
C GLN A 142 19.56 34.19 -3.64
N GLY A 143 19.96 35.45 -3.84
CA GLY A 143 19.38 36.61 -3.17
C GLY A 143 17.87 36.50 -3.14
N GLY A 144 17.26 36.76 -1.99
CA GLY A 144 15.85 36.52 -1.75
C GLY A 144 15.00 37.25 -2.81
N PHE A 145 13.82 36.67 -3.10
CA PHE A 145 12.81 37.23 -4.02
C PHE A 145 12.43 38.72 -3.75
N MET A 146 12.91 39.31 -2.64
CA MET A 146 12.71 40.69 -2.21
C MET A 146 13.82 41.67 -2.67
N ASP A 147 14.92 41.20 -3.24
CA ASP A 147 15.92 42.06 -3.87
C ASP A 147 15.47 42.42 -5.29
N MET A 148 14.45 43.25 -5.37
CA MET A 148 14.15 44.00 -6.58
C MET A 148 15.28 45.02 -6.79
N PRO A 149 15.96 45.06 -7.93
CA PRO A 149 16.86 46.15 -8.25
C PRO A 149 16.04 47.44 -8.22
N GLN A 150 16.43 48.35 -7.35
CA GLN A 150 15.88 49.70 -7.36
C GLN A 150 16.16 50.28 -8.75
N GLN A 151 15.10 50.56 -9.49
CA GLN A 151 15.20 51.36 -10.73
C GLN A 151 15.76 52.70 -10.34
N GLU A 152 16.99 52.96 -10.77
CA GLU A 152 17.52 54.31 -10.81
C GLU A 152 16.56 55.15 -11.60
N GLN A 153 15.92 56.10 -10.91
CA GLN A 153 15.21 57.18 -11.55
C GLN A 153 16.28 58.01 -12.29
N ILE A 154 16.30 57.84 -13.59
CA ILE A 154 17.01 58.77 -14.48
C ILE A 154 16.26 60.10 -14.36
N ARG A 155 16.84 61.01 -13.61
CA ARG A 155 16.45 62.43 -13.65
C ARG A 155 16.87 62.95 -14.98
N GLU A 156 15.92 63.15 -15.87
CA GLU A 156 16.09 64.09 -16.99
C GLU A 156 16.06 65.48 -16.38
N GLU A 157 17.23 66.08 -16.29
CA GLU A 157 17.36 67.55 -16.30
C GLU A 157 17.48 68.02 -17.77
N ALA A 158 16.44 68.65 -18.20
CA ALA A 158 16.46 69.42 -19.41
C ALA A 158 17.11 70.77 -19.14
#